data_d12983ed9219fee29c34e3898b5761f2
#
_entry.id   d12983ed9219fee29c34e3898b5761f2
#
_cell.length_a   1.000
_cell.length_b   1.000
_cell.length_c   1.000
_cell.angle_alpha   90.00
_cell.angle_beta   90.00
_cell.angle_gamma   90.00
#
_symmetry.space_group_name_H-M   'P 1'
#
loop_
_entity.id
_entity.type
_entity.pdbx_description
1 polymer ?
#
loop_
_entity_poly.entity_id
_entity_poly.type
_entity_poly.pdbx_seq_one_letter_code
_entity_poly.pdbx_strand_id
1 'polypeptide(L)'
;PLEAIQEFKVLTQRFDAEYGRGGAVLNVVTKSGTNDLRGSGFALLRDKGLNARTFSERINDIAKQDYRRYQFGGSFGGPIVQNRVHFFGAFERTPQDTKQIVNTLGVYPNEDGIYDVPFRQNLFTGKLSAQPSPAHYLSVRYASDRNSQPSGAGANAAYSSWTTSSNTFD
;
A
#
# COMPACT_ATOMS: atom_id res chain seq x y z
N PRO A 1 -2.90 -5.62 -1.55
CA PRO A 1 -1.76 -6.04 -2.38
C PRO A 1 -2.04 -5.83 -3.86
N LEU A 2 -1.05 -5.32 -4.62
CA LEU A 2 -1.18 -5.12 -6.07
C LEU A 2 -1.46 -6.45 -6.80
N GLU A 3 -0.85 -7.52 -6.35
CA GLU A 3 -1.06 -8.86 -6.90
C GLU A 3 -2.49 -9.40 -6.72
N ALA A 4 -3.28 -8.81 -5.84
CA ALA A 4 -4.68 -9.18 -5.67
C ALA A 4 -5.62 -8.53 -6.70
N ILE A 5 -5.15 -7.54 -7.45
CA ILE A 5 -5.97 -6.80 -8.40
C ILE A 5 -5.95 -7.52 -9.75
N GLN A 6 -7.12 -7.78 -10.30
CA GLN A 6 -7.31 -8.30 -11.64
C GLN A 6 -7.49 -7.18 -12.64
N GLU A 7 -8.35 -6.22 -12.31
CA GLU A 7 -8.71 -5.11 -13.18
C GLU A 7 -9.14 -3.91 -12.33
N PHE A 8 -8.86 -2.71 -12.81
CA PHE A 8 -9.48 -1.51 -12.27
C PHE A 8 -10.03 -0.66 -13.43
N LYS A 9 -11.19 -0.05 -13.19
CA LYS A 9 -11.86 0.86 -14.12
C LYS A 9 -12.07 2.20 -13.43
N VAL A 10 -11.65 3.27 -14.09
CA VAL A 10 -11.92 4.64 -13.66
C VAL A 10 -12.96 5.25 -14.59
N LEU A 11 -14.10 5.64 -14.03
CA LEU A 11 -15.17 6.31 -14.76
C LEU A 11 -15.16 7.79 -14.35
N THR A 12 -14.96 8.70 -15.32
CA THR A 12 -14.74 10.12 -15.02
C THR A 12 -15.86 11.06 -15.46
N GLN A 13 -16.78 10.65 -16.34
CA GLN A 13 -17.76 11.59 -16.94
C GLN A 13 -19.18 11.06 -17.16
N ARG A 14 -19.38 9.76 -17.15
CA ARG A 14 -20.72 9.17 -17.28
C ARG A 14 -20.88 8.10 -16.21
N PHE A 15 -21.81 8.32 -15.32
CA PHE A 15 -22.14 7.36 -14.29
C PHE A 15 -23.52 6.79 -14.57
N ASP A 16 -23.65 5.48 -14.50
CA ASP A 16 -24.96 4.85 -14.39
C ASP A 16 -25.59 5.23 -13.06
N ALA A 17 -26.92 5.19 -12.99
CA ALA A 17 -27.68 5.62 -11.81
C ALA A 17 -27.27 4.92 -10.50
N GLU A 18 -26.61 3.76 -10.60
CA GLU A 18 -26.12 2.98 -9.47
C GLU A 18 -24.93 3.62 -8.74
N TYR A 19 -24.17 4.52 -9.37
CA TYR A 19 -22.95 5.12 -8.79
C TYR A 19 -23.16 6.48 -8.10
N GLY A 20 -24.39 7.01 -8.13
CA GLY A 20 -24.68 8.29 -7.48
C GLY A 20 -24.02 9.50 -8.14
N ARG A 21 -23.93 10.62 -7.40
CA ARG A 21 -23.36 11.89 -7.88
C ARG A 21 -21.93 12.06 -7.38
N GLY A 22 -20.95 11.61 -8.14
CA GLY A 22 -19.52 11.76 -7.81
C GLY A 22 -18.70 12.27 -9.01
N GLY A 23 -17.53 12.87 -8.75
CA GLY A 23 -16.61 13.34 -9.80
C GLY A 23 -15.85 12.22 -10.52
N ALA A 24 -15.68 11.07 -9.88
CA ALA A 24 -15.07 9.86 -10.43
C ALA A 24 -15.49 8.62 -9.64
N VAL A 25 -15.60 7.49 -10.32
CA VAL A 25 -15.83 6.17 -9.73
C VAL A 25 -14.66 5.26 -10.06
N LEU A 26 -14.05 4.67 -9.03
CA LEU A 26 -13.04 3.64 -9.17
C LEU A 26 -13.65 2.28 -8.85
N ASN A 27 -13.76 1.43 -9.85
CA ASN A 27 -14.19 0.03 -9.68
C ASN A 27 -12.97 -0.89 -9.73
N VAL A 28 -12.75 -1.67 -8.65
CA VAL A 28 -11.62 -2.58 -8.51
C VAL A 28 -12.12 -4.02 -8.44
N VAL A 29 -11.73 -4.83 -9.41
CA VAL A 29 -12.00 -6.26 -9.44
C VAL A 29 -10.79 -7.01 -8.91
N THR A 30 -11.00 -7.83 -7.88
CA THR A 30 -9.93 -8.66 -7.31
C THR A 30 -9.89 -10.03 -7.96
N LYS A 31 -8.68 -10.59 -8.07
CA LYS A 31 -8.45 -11.95 -8.54
C LYS A 31 -9.22 -12.97 -7.70
N SER A 32 -9.51 -14.11 -8.30
CA SER A 32 -10.14 -15.26 -7.67
C SER A 32 -9.32 -16.51 -8.00
N GLY A 33 -9.49 -17.56 -7.22
CA GLY A 33 -8.96 -18.88 -7.57
C GLY A 33 -9.61 -19.42 -8.84
N THR A 34 -8.89 -20.26 -9.54
CA THR A 34 -9.29 -20.96 -10.76
C THR A 34 -9.11 -22.46 -10.58
N ASN A 35 -9.44 -23.26 -11.60
CA ASN A 35 -9.19 -24.71 -11.58
C ASN A 35 -7.71 -25.07 -11.68
N ASP A 36 -6.85 -24.11 -12.04
CA ASP A 36 -5.40 -24.29 -12.09
C ASP A 36 -4.77 -23.64 -10.87
N LEU A 37 -3.78 -24.29 -10.28
CA LEU A 37 -2.91 -23.69 -9.29
C LEU A 37 -2.04 -22.63 -9.98
N ARG A 38 -2.14 -21.40 -9.51
CA ARG A 38 -1.36 -20.26 -10.03
C ARG A 38 -0.83 -19.42 -8.89
N GLY A 39 0.37 -18.92 -9.09
CA GLY A 39 0.99 -18.04 -8.13
C GLY A 39 1.93 -17.06 -8.80
N SER A 40 2.21 -15.97 -8.13
CA SER A 40 3.19 -14.96 -8.51
C SER A 40 3.94 -14.46 -7.29
N GLY A 41 5.15 -14.00 -7.48
CA GLY A 41 5.93 -13.36 -6.44
C GLY A 41 6.76 -12.23 -7.03
N PHE A 42 6.98 -11.18 -6.25
CA PHE A 42 7.80 -10.05 -6.64
C PHE A 42 8.62 -9.52 -5.47
N ALA A 43 9.73 -8.89 -5.79
CA ALA A 43 10.53 -8.13 -4.85
C ALA A 43 11.08 -6.90 -5.55
N LEU A 44 10.87 -5.73 -4.94
CA LEU A 44 11.34 -4.44 -5.42
C LEU A 44 12.22 -3.81 -4.35
N LEU A 45 13.35 -3.29 -4.78
CA LEU A 45 14.29 -2.58 -3.92
C LEU A 45 14.47 -1.15 -4.45
N ARG A 46 14.35 -0.20 -3.55
CA ARG A 46 14.75 1.18 -3.78
C ARG A 46 15.72 1.62 -2.69
N ASP A 47 16.91 2.04 -3.09
CA ASP A 47 17.97 2.44 -2.20
C ASP A 47 18.52 3.82 -2.59
N LYS A 48 19.06 4.56 -1.62
CA LYS A 48 19.68 5.87 -1.88
C LYS A 48 20.74 5.81 -2.98
N GLY A 49 21.48 4.71 -3.09
CA GLY A 49 22.52 4.52 -4.10
C GLY A 49 21.99 4.59 -5.52
N LEU A 50 20.74 4.19 -5.74
CA LEU A 50 20.07 4.14 -7.04
C LEU A 50 19.31 5.42 -7.39
N ASN A 51 19.17 6.37 -6.47
CA ASN A 51 18.44 7.62 -6.68
C ASN A 51 19.39 8.80 -6.88
N ALA A 52 18.94 9.85 -7.57
CA ALA A 52 19.58 11.16 -7.56
C ALA A 52 19.26 11.92 -6.24
N ARG A 53 20.02 12.98 -5.94
CA ARG A 53 19.68 13.92 -4.85
C ARG A 53 18.33 14.56 -5.15
N THR A 54 17.48 14.67 -4.15
CA THR A 54 16.19 15.36 -4.25
C THR A 54 16.41 16.87 -4.46
N PHE A 55 15.36 17.55 -4.90
CA PHE A 55 15.40 19.01 -5.06
C PHE A 55 15.74 19.73 -3.74
N SER A 56 15.14 19.30 -2.64
CA SER A 56 15.38 19.85 -1.30
C SER A 56 16.83 19.65 -0.85
N GLU A 57 17.40 18.48 -1.06
CA GLU A 57 18.81 18.20 -0.73
C GLU A 57 19.77 19.08 -1.55
N ARG A 58 19.44 19.37 -2.82
CA ARG A 58 20.28 20.23 -3.67
C ARG A 58 20.21 21.68 -3.30
N ILE A 59 19.03 22.24 -3.00
CA ILE A 59 18.85 23.65 -2.65
C ILE A 59 19.51 23.97 -1.31
N ASN A 60 19.38 23.06 -0.33
CA ASN A 60 19.91 23.27 1.01
C ASN A 60 21.36 22.77 1.15
N ASP A 61 21.99 22.35 0.05
CA ASP A 61 23.32 21.74 0.00
C ASP A 61 23.54 20.64 1.04
N ILE A 62 22.50 19.84 1.27
CA ILE A 62 22.53 18.74 2.23
C ILE A 62 22.97 17.46 1.52
N ALA A 63 23.77 16.67 2.21
CA ALA A 63 24.15 15.36 1.75
C ALA A 63 22.92 14.48 1.51
N LYS A 64 22.99 13.62 0.52
CA LYS A 64 21.93 12.67 0.17
C LYS A 64 21.49 11.85 1.38
N GLN A 65 20.24 11.99 1.76
CA GLN A 65 19.69 11.34 2.95
C GLN A 65 19.51 9.84 2.74
N ASP A 66 19.58 9.10 3.84
CA ASP A 66 19.33 7.67 3.81
C ASP A 66 17.88 7.40 3.43
N TYR A 67 17.72 6.57 2.42
CA TYR A 67 16.44 6.08 1.95
C TYR A 67 16.57 4.63 1.55
N ARG A 68 15.75 3.77 2.12
CA ARG A 68 15.67 2.37 1.76
C ARG A 68 14.23 1.90 1.81
N ARG A 69 13.76 1.30 0.73
CA ARG A 69 12.44 0.68 0.65
C ARG A 69 12.56 -0.69 0.02
N TYR A 70 12.04 -1.66 0.72
CA TYR A 70 11.77 -2.98 0.18
C TYR A 70 10.26 -3.10 -0.01
N GLN A 71 9.84 -3.72 -1.08
CA GLN A 71 8.45 -4.07 -1.31
C GLN A 71 8.45 -5.47 -1.90
N PHE A 72 7.89 -6.41 -1.18
CA PHE A 72 7.84 -7.79 -1.62
C PHE A 72 6.51 -8.42 -1.25
N GLY A 73 6.14 -9.38 -2.05
CA GLY A 73 4.87 -10.05 -1.87
C GLY A 73 4.64 -11.10 -2.93
N GLY A 74 3.42 -11.61 -2.91
CA GLY A 74 3.01 -12.60 -3.88
C GLY A 74 1.54 -12.92 -3.75
N SER A 75 1.09 -13.73 -4.68
CA SER A 75 -0.26 -14.28 -4.69
C SER A 75 -0.23 -15.78 -4.99
N PHE A 76 -1.22 -16.48 -4.47
CA PHE A 76 -1.41 -17.90 -4.73
C PHE A 76 -2.90 -18.24 -4.73
N GLY A 77 -3.33 -19.04 -5.67
CA GLY A 77 -4.72 -19.45 -5.77
C GLY A 77 -4.90 -20.71 -6.60
N GLY A 78 -6.04 -21.35 -6.43
CA GLY A 78 -6.36 -22.58 -7.13
C GLY A 78 -7.64 -23.24 -6.63
N PRO A 79 -7.89 -24.51 -7.03
CA PRO A 79 -9.05 -25.26 -6.60
C PRO A 79 -8.80 -25.93 -5.24
N ILE A 80 -9.78 -25.86 -4.35
CA ILE A 80 -9.93 -26.80 -3.24
C ILE A 80 -10.70 -28.03 -3.72
N VAL A 81 -11.77 -27.76 -4.49
CA VAL A 81 -12.54 -28.77 -5.21
C VAL A 81 -12.69 -28.29 -6.65
N GLN A 82 -12.18 -29.04 -7.60
CA GLN A 82 -12.26 -28.67 -9.02
C GLN A 82 -13.71 -28.36 -9.43
N ASN A 83 -13.87 -27.28 -10.21
CA ASN A 83 -15.13 -26.79 -10.74
C ASN A 83 -16.15 -26.32 -9.68
N ARG A 84 -15.81 -26.37 -8.38
CA ARG A 84 -16.76 -26.04 -7.31
C ARG A 84 -16.27 -25.09 -6.27
N VAL A 85 -15.04 -25.29 -5.75
CA VAL A 85 -14.52 -24.48 -4.63
C VAL A 85 -13.11 -24.03 -4.94
N HIS A 86 -12.88 -22.72 -4.88
CA HIS A 86 -11.61 -22.12 -5.18
C HIS A 86 -11.18 -21.18 -4.06
N PHE A 87 -9.88 -21.07 -3.87
CA PHE A 87 -9.27 -20.12 -2.97
C PHE A 87 -8.31 -19.18 -3.72
N PHE A 88 -8.09 -18.01 -3.15
CA PHE A 88 -7.09 -17.06 -3.58
C PHE A 88 -6.56 -16.32 -2.36
N GLY A 89 -5.25 -16.11 -2.30
CA GLY A 89 -4.58 -15.31 -1.29
C GLY A 89 -3.51 -14.43 -1.90
N ALA A 90 -3.33 -13.24 -1.35
CA ALA A 90 -2.24 -12.33 -1.70
C ALA A 90 -1.73 -11.64 -0.45
N PHE A 91 -0.41 -11.48 -0.39
CA PHE A 91 0.29 -10.79 0.69
C PHE A 91 1.33 -9.84 0.11
N GLU A 92 1.48 -8.69 0.75
CA GLU A 92 2.50 -7.71 0.41
C GLU A 92 3.02 -7.05 1.67
N ARG A 93 4.34 -6.89 1.77
CA ARG A 93 5.01 -6.19 2.85
C ARG A 93 5.91 -5.10 2.31
N THR A 94 5.80 -3.90 2.91
CA THR A 94 6.57 -2.74 2.53
C THR A 94 7.26 -2.11 3.76
N PRO A 95 8.45 -2.59 4.16
CA PRO A 95 9.32 -1.84 5.07
C PRO A 95 10.03 -0.72 4.31
N GLN A 96 9.98 0.49 4.86
CA GLN A 96 10.68 1.66 4.34
C GLN A 96 11.35 2.39 5.48
N ASP A 97 12.63 2.72 5.29
CA ASP A 97 13.40 3.58 6.16
C ASP A 97 13.73 4.87 5.38
N THR A 98 13.30 5.98 5.91
CA THR A 98 13.55 7.30 5.33
C THR A 98 13.84 8.31 6.43
N LYS A 99 14.52 9.39 6.05
CA LYS A 99 14.77 10.51 6.92
C LYS A 99 14.05 11.74 6.39
N GLN A 100 13.56 12.55 7.32
CA GLN A 100 12.97 13.84 6.99
C GLN A 100 13.77 14.95 7.66
N ILE A 101 14.02 15.99 6.88
CA ILE A 101 14.68 17.21 7.37
C ILE A 101 13.57 18.15 7.86
N VAL A 102 13.65 18.54 9.11
CA VAL A 102 12.84 19.58 9.71
C VAL A 102 13.69 20.83 9.81
N ASN A 103 13.23 21.92 9.24
CA ASN A 103 13.86 23.24 9.31
C ASN A 103 12.78 24.27 9.57
N THR A 104 12.74 24.79 10.77
CA THR A 104 11.74 25.77 11.24
C THR A 104 12.16 27.21 10.95
N LEU A 105 13.22 27.41 10.16
CA LEU A 105 13.79 28.74 9.87
C LEU A 105 14.15 29.53 11.13
N GLY A 106 14.58 28.82 12.19
CA GLY A 106 14.97 29.44 13.46
C GLY A 106 13.81 29.77 14.40
N VAL A 107 12.56 29.48 14.03
CA VAL A 107 11.40 29.72 14.92
C VAL A 107 11.41 28.74 16.10
N TYR A 108 11.80 27.48 15.86
CA TYR A 108 11.96 26.45 16.88
C TYR A 108 13.29 25.71 16.70
N PRO A 109 14.43 26.32 17.05
CA PRO A 109 15.75 25.74 16.76
C PRO A 109 15.98 24.37 17.38
N ASN A 110 15.31 24.07 18.48
CA ASN A 110 15.41 22.78 19.16
C ASN A 110 14.71 21.63 18.41
N GLU A 111 13.83 21.97 17.47
CA GLU A 111 13.10 21.01 16.63
C GLU A 111 13.76 20.86 15.24
N ASP A 112 14.73 21.69 14.93
CA ASP A 112 15.46 21.59 13.68
C ASP A 112 16.38 20.35 13.71
N GLY A 113 16.34 19.55 12.66
CA GLY A 113 17.14 18.35 12.62
C GLY A 113 16.74 17.35 11.53
N ILE A 114 17.36 16.19 11.60
CA ILE A 114 17.08 15.06 10.72
C ILE A 114 16.49 13.94 11.55
N TYR A 115 15.25 13.56 11.22
CA TYR A 115 14.47 12.59 11.96
C TYR A 115 14.25 11.32 11.14
N ASP A 116 14.31 10.18 11.81
CA ASP A 116 13.94 8.90 11.21
C ASP A 116 12.43 8.77 11.12
N VAL A 117 11.94 8.47 9.92
CA VAL A 117 10.51 8.29 9.63
C VAL A 117 10.30 6.92 9.00
N PRO A 118 10.43 5.83 9.77
CA PRO A 118 10.20 4.49 9.26
C PRO A 118 8.72 4.28 8.94
N PHE A 119 8.46 3.65 7.81
CA PHE A 119 7.12 3.19 7.42
C PHE A 119 7.11 1.67 7.33
N ARG A 120 6.10 1.04 7.87
CA ARG A 120 5.92 -0.41 7.85
C ARG A 120 4.48 -0.71 7.44
N GLN A 121 4.31 -1.49 6.39
CA GLN A 121 2.98 -1.88 5.93
C GLN A 121 2.94 -3.38 5.65
N ASN A 122 1.83 -4.01 6.03
CA ASN A 122 1.48 -5.37 5.67
C ASN A 122 0.07 -5.37 5.10
N LEU A 123 -0.05 -5.86 3.88
CA LEU A 123 -1.31 -6.02 3.17
C LEU A 123 -1.61 -7.50 3.03
N PHE A 124 -2.83 -7.89 3.32
CA PHE A 124 -3.32 -9.25 3.09
C PHE A 124 -4.69 -9.23 2.44
N THR A 125 -4.92 -10.11 1.50
CA THR A 125 -6.24 -10.37 0.93
C THR A 125 -6.42 -11.87 0.75
N GLY A 126 -7.53 -12.39 1.25
CA GLY A 126 -7.95 -13.77 1.04
C GLY A 126 -9.35 -13.82 0.47
N LYS A 127 -9.62 -14.74 -0.43
CA LYS A 127 -10.93 -14.98 -1.03
C LYS A 127 -11.21 -16.46 -1.17
N LEU A 128 -12.39 -16.86 -0.75
CA LEU A 128 -12.96 -18.18 -1.03
C LEU A 128 -14.17 -18.00 -1.92
N SER A 129 -14.32 -18.83 -2.92
CA SER A 129 -15.49 -18.86 -3.80
C SER A 129 -15.97 -20.29 -3.96
N ALA A 130 -17.27 -20.48 -3.90
CA ALA A 130 -17.91 -21.79 -4.04
C ALA A 130 -19.13 -21.69 -4.94
N GLN A 131 -19.29 -22.69 -5.80
CA GLN A 131 -20.47 -22.89 -6.64
C GLN A 131 -21.04 -24.29 -6.36
N PRO A 132 -21.82 -24.43 -5.27
CA PRO A 132 -22.37 -25.72 -4.89
C PRO A 132 -23.39 -26.26 -5.89
N SER A 133 -24.06 -25.38 -6.65
CA SER A 133 -24.93 -25.75 -7.76
C SER A 133 -24.90 -24.69 -8.86
N PRO A 134 -25.39 -24.97 -10.08
CA PRO A 134 -25.44 -23.98 -11.16
C PRO A 134 -26.21 -22.70 -10.83
N ALA A 135 -27.16 -22.79 -9.88
CA ALA A 135 -28.00 -21.66 -9.47
C ALA A 135 -27.44 -20.87 -8.28
N HIS A 136 -26.37 -21.35 -7.61
CA HIS A 136 -25.87 -20.72 -6.39
C HIS A 136 -24.38 -20.47 -6.48
N TYR A 137 -24.01 -19.21 -6.27
CA TYR A 137 -22.61 -18.78 -6.13
C TYR A 137 -22.42 -18.06 -4.78
N LEU A 138 -21.42 -18.49 -4.03
CA LEU A 138 -21.05 -17.92 -2.75
C LEU A 138 -19.60 -17.45 -2.82
N SER A 139 -19.31 -16.24 -2.32
CA SER A 139 -17.94 -15.79 -2.14
C SER A 139 -17.78 -15.05 -0.82
N VAL A 140 -16.65 -15.32 -0.17
CA VAL A 140 -16.22 -14.60 1.05
C VAL A 140 -14.86 -14.03 0.76
N ARG A 141 -14.69 -12.74 1.09
CA ARG A 141 -13.41 -12.03 0.98
C ARG A 141 -13.06 -11.39 2.31
N TYR A 142 -11.82 -11.55 2.72
CA TYR A 142 -11.20 -10.83 3.82
C TYR A 142 -10.04 -9.99 3.29
N ALA A 143 -9.91 -8.76 3.75
CA ALA A 143 -8.79 -7.89 3.44
C ALA A 143 -8.33 -7.17 4.72
N SER A 144 -7.03 -7.05 4.88
CA SER A 144 -6.40 -6.36 6.00
C SER A 144 -5.27 -5.48 5.48
N ASP A 145 -5.23 -4.24 5.96
CA ASP A 145 -4.14 -3.29 5.79
C ASP A 145 -3.70 -2.84 7.17
N ARG A 146 -2.46 -3.22 7.55
CA ARG A 146 -1.85 -2.77 8.80
C ARG A 146 -0.63 -1.97 8.46
N ASN A 147 -0.64 -0.71 8.84
CA ASN A 147 0.48 0.17 8.64
C ASN A 147 0.81 0.98 9.90
N SER A 148 2.07 1.36 10.02
CA SER A 148 2.55 2.22 11.09
C SER A 148 3.60 3.19 10.57
N GLN A 149 3.51 4.42 11.04
CA GLN A 149 4.47 5.47 10.75
C GLN A 149 4.53 6.42 11.95
N PRO A 150 5.71 6.78 12.47
CA PRO A 150 5.81 7.88 13.43
C PRO A 150 5.39 9.18 12.73
N SER A 151 4.64 10.02 13.41
CA SER A 151 4.02 11.26 12.92
C SER A 151 3.27 11.11 11.57
N GLY A 152 2.00 11.41 11.56
CA GLY A 152 1.11 11.17 10.42
C GLY A 152 1.63 11.68 9.08
N ALA A 153 1.38 10.89 8.05
CA ALA A 153 1.57 11.33 6.68
C ALA A 153 0.79 12.64 6.44
N GLY A 154 1.49 13.72 6.12
CA GLY A 154 0.89 15.04 5.96
C GLY A 154 0.89 15.92 7.21
N ALA A 155 1.44 15.46 8.34
CA ALA A 155 1.75 16.35 9.44
C ALA A 155 2.68 17.47 8.94
N ASN A 156 2.26 18.71 9.14
CA ASN A 156 3.11 19.83 8.79
C ASN A 156 4.30 19.81 9.75
N ALA A 157 5.49 19.56 9.22
CA ALA A 157 6.72 19.44 10.00
C ALA A 157 6.97 20.63 10.95
N ALA A 158 6.37 21.78 10.65
CA ALA A 158 6.46 22.98 11.49
C ALA A 158 5.60 22.91 12.78
N TYR A 159 4.68 21.97 12.90
CA TYR A 159 3.69 21.96 13.99
C TYR A 159 3.57 20.63 14.74
N SER A 160 4.33 19.62 14.39
CA SER A 160 4.26 18.32 15.07
C SER A 160 5.60 17.90 15.64
N SER A 161 5.59 17.41 16.87
CA SER A 161 6.75 16.76 17.45
C SER A 161 6.96 15.40 16.76
N TRP A 162 8.05 15.28 16.04
CA TRP A 162 8.44 14.07 15.31
C TRP A 162 8.85 12.91 16.22
N THR A 163 9.10 13.21 17.49
CA THR A 163 9.57 12.22 18.46
C THR A 163 8.46 11.58 19.26
N THR A 164 7.27 12.17 19.32
CA THR A 164 6.19 11.76 20.21
C THR A 164 4.91 11.31 19.50
N SER A 165 4.73 11.63 18.22
CA SER A 165 3.54 11.25 17.49
C SER A 165 3.76 9.98 16.65
N SER A 166 2.85 9.04 16.74
CA SER A 166 2.82 7.86 15.88
C SER A 166 1.42 7.58 15.39
N ASN A 167 1.29 7.14 14.15
CA ASN A 167 0.04 6.66 13.58
C ASN A 167 0.18 5.16 13.31
N THR A 168 -0.75 4.39 13.87
CA THR A 168 -0.91 2.98 13.59
C THR A 168 -2.33 2.75 13.13
N PHE A 169 -2.49 2.06 12.02
CA PHE A 169 -3.78 1.69 11.45
C PHE A 169 -3.85 0.17 11.34
N ASP A 170 -4.88 -0.42 11.94
CA ASP A 170 -5.22 -1.83 11.90
C ASP A 170 -6.41 -2.11 10.96
#